data_d28cfbea945dbdac0a06b0f6c2b39660
#
_entry.id   d28cfbea945dbdac0a06b0f6c2b39660
#
_cell.length_a   1.000
_cell.length_b   1.000
_cell.length_c   1.000
_cell.angle_alpha   90.00
_cell.angle_beta   90.00
_cell.angle_gamma   90.00
#
_symmetry.space_group_name_H-M   'P 1'
#
loop_
_entity.id
_entity.type
_entity.pdbx_description
1 polymer ?
#
loop_
_entity_poly.entity_id
_entity_poly.type
_entity_poly.pdbx_seq_one_letter_code
_entity_poly.pdbx_strand_id
1 'polypeptide(L)'
;MICNDCPRHCGQLRDDITANGVCRSPRLPRIARAAPHFGEEPCISGGRGSGTVFFSGCNLRCVFCQNCEISRGKVGKTVSVERLGDIFLELQDKNVHNINLVTGSHYVPEIASALERARLTVPVVWNSSGYDSVEMLCRLDGLVQIYMPDLKYLSADTAKRYSAAPDYPDVAKAAIAEMYRQVGKFVLDGDDMLKSGVLIRHLILPENEENSRAVIRYVAEHFPGDSVLFSLMCQFTPMPNTERFPELQHTVSAELNDRLCDYMAECGIEYGFWQEPDSATDEMIPDFDLTGI
;
A
#
# COMPACT_ATOMS: atom_id res chain seq x y z
N MET A 1 19.08 -13.86 11.98
CA MET A 1 19.32 -12.39 12.13
C MET A 1 18.22 -11.82 13.02
N ILE A 2 18.55 -10.90 13.92
CA ILE A 2 17.54 -10.13 14.66
C ILE A 2 16.93 -9.11 13.70
N CYS A 3 15.60 -9.13 13.52
CA CYS A 3 14.88 -8.29 12.58
C CYS A 3 14.53 -6.92 13.17
N ASN A 4 14.94 -5.86 12.48
CA ASN A 4 14.57 -4.47 12.74
C ASN A 4 14.17 -3.72 11.46
N ASP A 5 13.77 -4.46 10.40
CA ASP A 5 13.55 -3.94 9.05
C ASP A 5 12.27 -3.08 8.91
N CYS A 6 11.44 -3.03 9.93
CA CYS A 6 10.21 -2.23 9.89
C CYS A 6 9.99 -1.47 11.21
N PRO A 7 9.09 -0.46 11.25
CA PRO A 7 8.87 0.38 12.43
C PRO A 7 8.40 -0.35 13.69
N ARG A 8 8.01 -1.63 13.58
CA ARG A 8 7.69 -2.46 14.75
C ARG A 8 8.89 -2.75 15.64
N HIS A 9 10.11 -2.73 15.10
CA HIS A 9 11.35 -3.04 15.83
C HIS A 9 11.20 -4.22 16.79
N CYS A 10 10.52 -5.28 16.31
CA CYS A 10 10.10 -6.39 17.20
C CYS A 10 11.28 -7.24 17.70
N GLY A 11 12.47 -7.08 17.15
CA GLY A 11 13.69 -7.77 17.60
C GLY A 11 13.62 -9.29 17.53
N GLN A 12 12.71 -9.85 16.73
CA GLN A 12 12.52 -11.28 16.63
C GLN A 12 13.58 -11.93 15.73
N LEU A 13 13.98 -13.13 16.08
CA LEU A 13 14.82 -13.92 15.19
C LEU A 13 14.01 -14.33 13.96
N ARG A 14 14.50 -13.96 12.78
CA ARG A 14 13.98 -14.42 11.48
C ARG A 14 15.05 -15.28 10.81
N ASP A 15 14.67 -16.48 10.43
CA ASP A 15 15.41 -17.33 9.51
C ASP A 15 14.54 -17.65 8.28
N ASP A 16 14.99 -18.53 7.41
CA ASP A 16 14.30 -18.83 6.15
C ASP A 16 12.95 -19.55 6.34
N ILE A 17 12.66 -20.04 7.55
CA ILE A 17 11.47 -20.82 7.89
C ILE A 17 10.67 -20.16 9.02
N THR A 18 11.36 -19.62 10.04
CA THR A 18 10.76 -19.16 11.30
C THR A 18 10.15 -17.75 11.15
N ALA A 19 8.93 -17.60 11.59
CA ALA A 19 8.08 -16.42 11.42
C ALA A 19 7.47 -15.93 12.75
N ASN A 20 8.30 -15.62 13.74
CA ASN A 20 7.85 -15.24 15.11
C ASN A 20 7.54 -13.74 15.29
N GLY A 21 7.85 -12.88 14.30
CA GLY A 21 7.62 -11.44 14.36
C GLY A 21 6.14 -11.04 14.26
N VAL A 22 5.88 -9.74 14.43
CA VAL A 22 4.53 -9.15 14.26
C VAL A 22 3.97 -9.45 12.87
N CYS A 23 4.81 -9.38 11.84
CA CYS A 23 4.45 -9.67 10.45
C CYS A 23 4.19 -11.16 10.15
N ARG A 24 4.61 -12.08 11.03
CA ARG A 24 4.52 -13.55 10.84
C ARG A 24 5.18 -14.02 9.55
N SER A 25 6.30 -13.41 9.19
CA SER A 25 6.97 -13.66 7.93
C SER A 25 8.38 -14.20 8.16
N PRO A 26 8.82 -15.25 7.45
CA PRO A 26 10.21 -15.70 7.45
C PRO A 26 11.09 -14.64 6.75
N ARG A 27 12.41 -14.88 6.71
CA ARG A 27 13.34 -13.98 6.04
C ARG A 27 13.12 -13.97 4.51
N LEU A 28 13.02 -15.14 3.91
CA LEU A 28 12.75 -15.24 2.47
C LEU A 28 11.32 -14.77 2.13
N PRO A 29 11.15 -14.06 1.02
CA PRO A 29 9.85 -13.55 0.60
C PRO A 29 8.81 -14.65 0.47
N ARG A 30 7.64 -14.41 1.04
CA ARG A 30 6.48 -15.26 0.92
C ARG A 30 5.43 -14.56 0.10
N ILE A 31 5.03 -15.16 -1.02
CA ILE A 31 4.13 -14.56 -2.01
C ILE A 31 2.84 -15.36 -2.05
N ALA A 32 1.71 -14.66 -2.08
CA ALA A 32 0.38 -15.26 -2.16
C ALA A 32 -0.19 -15.28 -3.59
N ARG A 33 0.23 -14.32 -4.44
CA ARG A 33 -0.17 -14.24 -5.85
C ARG A 33 0.79 -13.32 -6.61
N ALA A 34 1.03 -13.63 -7.90
CA ALA A 34 1.74 -12.79 -8.83
C ALA A 34 1.05 -12.82 -10.21
N ALA A 35 0.26 -11.80 -10.53
CA ALA A 35 -0.56 -11.76 -11.75
C ALA A 35 -0.89 -10.32 -12.17
N PRO A 36 -1.26 -10.05 -13.44
CA PRO A 36 -1.89 -8.80 -13.81
C PRO A 36 -3.13 -8.53 -12.98
N HIS A 37 -3.25 -7.31 -12.46
CA HIS A 37 -4.36 -6.84 -11.63
C HIS A 37 -4.91 -5.53 -12.18
N PHE A 38 -6.24 -5.35 -12.14
CA PHE A 38 -6.94 -4.23 -12.78
C PHE A 38 -7.70 -3.35 -11.77
N GLY A 39 -7.56 -3.64 -10.49
CA GLY A 39 -8.29 -2.97 -9.41
C GLY A 39 -7.55 -1.82 -8.72
N GLU A 40 -6.40 -1.37 -9.25
CA GLU A 40 -5.72 -0.17 -8.74
C GLU A 40 -6.24 1.08 -9.46
N GLU A 41 -5.79 2.26 -9.04
CA GLU A 41 -6.15 3.53 -9.67
C GLU A 41 -5.90 3.52 -11.20
N PRO A 42 -6.70 4.28 -11.98
CA PRO A 42 -6.62 4.26 -13.44
C PRO A 42 -5.21 4.50 -14.00
N CYS A 43 -4.44 5.40 -13.39
CA CYS A 43 -3.06 5.71 -13.79
C CYS A 43 -2.04 4.60 -13.45
N ILE A 44 -2.44 3.58 -12.69
CA ILE A 44 -1.62 2.41 -12.30
C ILE A 44 -2.01 1.18 -13.13
N SER A 45 -3.30 0.82 -13.15
CA SER A 45 -3.78 -0.37 -13.85
C SER A 45 -3.94 -0.17 -15.34
N GLY A 46 -4.52 0.96 -15.77
CA GLY A 46 -4.80 1.22 -17.18
C GLY A 46 -5.46 0.06 -17.91
N GLY A 47 -5.30 -0.02 -19.21
CA GLY A 47 -5.88 -1.07 -20.04
C GLY A 47 -5.09 -2.39 -20.07
N ARG A 48 -3.81 -2.40 -19.62
CA ARG A 48 -2.94 -3.60 -19.63
C ARG A 48 -2.78 -4.24 -18.25
N GLY A 49 -3.29 -3.59 -17.22
CA GLY A 49 -3.16 -4.02 -15.83
C GLY A 49 -1.80 -3.71 -15.21
N SER A 50 -1.75 -3.82 -13.90
CA SER A 50 -0.56 -3.73 -13.07
C SER A 50 -0.02 -5.14 -12.77
N GLY A 51 1.26 -5.41 -13.00
CA GLY A 51 1.90 -6.68 -12.68
C GLY A 51 2.10 -6.82 -11.17
N THR A 52 1.05 -7.26 -10.48
CA THR A 52 0.98 -7.17 -9.03
C THR A 52 1.51 -8.40 -8.33
N VAL A 53 2.41 -8.20 -7.37
CA VAL A 53 2.94 -9.22 -6.47
C VAL A 53 2.42 -8.96 -5.05
N PHE A 54 1.57 -9.86 -4.56
CA PHE A 54 1.01 -9.80 -3.21
C PHE A 54 1.89 -10.57 -2.24
N PHE A 55 2.58 -9.83 -1.36
CA PHE A 55 3.38 -10.44 -0.30
C PHE A 55 2.53 -10.88 0.88
N SER A 56 2.87 -12.03 1.45
CA SER A 56 2.19 -12.59 2.62
C SER A 56 2.83 -12.08 3.91
N GLY A 57 1.99 -11.85 4.92
CA GLY A 57 2.36 -11.17 6.16
C GLY A 57 2.20 -9.66 6.05
N CYS A 58 2.16 -8.98 7.20
CA CYS A 58 2.05 -7.52 7.27
C CYS A 58 2.56 -7.01 8.61
N ASN A 59 3.24 -5.86 8.60
CA ASN A 59 3.71 -5.20 9.81
C ASN A 59 2.61 -4.39 10.53
N LEU A 60 1.45 -4.18 9.91
CA LEU A 60 0.24 -3.67 10.55
C LEU A 60 -0.76 -4.80 10.90
N ARG A 61 -1.73 -4.48 11.73
CA ARG A 61 -2.81 -5.41 12.12
C ARG A 61 -4.17 -4.73 12.00
N CYS A 62 -4.42 -4.11 10.85
CA CYS A 62 -5.69 -3.44 10.59
C CYS A 62 -6.86 -4.41 10.76
N VAL A 63 -7.86 -4.03 11.56
CA VAL A 63 -9.06 -4.85 11.82
C VAL A 63 -9.94 -4.96 10.59
N PHE A 64 -9.90 -3.95 9.71
CA PHE A 64 -10.67 -3.86 8.47
C PHE A 64 -9.84 -4.26 7.22
N CYS A 65 -8.78 -5.04 7.37
CA CYS A 65 -7.94 -5.42 6.24
C CYS A 65 -8.70 -6.33 5.26
N GLN A 66 -8.95 -5.87 4.05
CA GLN A 66 -9.55 -6.66 2.97
C GLN A 66 -8.68 -7.88 2.63
N ASN A 67 -7.37 -7.71 2.65
CA ASN A 67 -6.39 -8.77 2.42
C ASN A 67 -6.07 -9.56 3.72
N CYS A 68 -7.05 -9.75 4.62
CA CYS A 68 -6.81 -10.34 5.95
C CYS A 68 -6.26 -11.77 5.88
N GLU A 69 -6.55 -12.50 4.84
CA GLU A 69 -6.07 -13.86 4.61
C GLU A 69 -4.55 -13.91 4.46
N ILE A 70 -4.01 -13.06 3.60
CA ILE A 70 -2.57 -13.00 3.34
C ILE A 70 -1.82 -12.15 4.37
N SER A 71 -2.41 -11.05 4.86
CA SER A 71 -1.75 -10.18 5.83
C SER A 71 -1.48 -10.87 7.18
N ARG A 72 -2.21 -11.95 7.47
CA ARG A 72 -2.01 -12.82 8.64
C ARG A 72 -1.10 -14.01 8.36
N GLY A 73 -0.53 -14.12 7.16
CA GLY A 73 0.38 -15.18 6.76
C GLY A 73 -0.28 -16.56 6.62
N LYS A 74 -1.59 -16.63 6.36
CA LYS A 74 -2.30 -17.90 6.19
C LYS A 74 -1.99 -18.54 4.84
N VAL A 75 -1.90 -17.73 3.78
CA VAL A 75 -1.63 -18.15 2.41
C VAL A 75 -0.29 -17.58 1.96
N GLY A 76 0.45 -18.32 1.15
CA GLY A 76 1.67 -17.87 0.52
C GLY A 76 2.74 -18.99 0.44
N LYS A 77 3.57 -18.90 -0.59
CA LYS A 77 4.70 -19.78 -0.85
C LYS A 77 6.00 -19.01 -0.71
N THR A 78 6.96 -19.53 0.01
CA THR A 78 8.29 -18.94 0.15
C THR A 78 9.09 -19.15 -1.14
N VAL A 79 9.76 -18.08 -1.59
CA VAL A 79 10.59 -18.09 -2.80
C VAL A 79 11.98 -17.53 -2.49
N SER A 80 12.98 -17.93 -3.29
CA SER A 80 14.31 -17.31 -3.22
C SER A 80 14.29 -15.92 -3.84
N VAL A 81 15.34 -15.13 -3.59
CA VAL A 81 15.52 -13.80 -4.19
C VAL A 81 15.62 -13.90 -5.72
N GLU A 82 16.27 -14.96 -6.21
CA GLU A 82 16.39 -15.23 -7.65
C GLU A 82 15.01 -15.46 -8.25
N ARG A 83 14.20 -16.35 -7.64
CA ARG A 83 12.84 -16.65 -8.12
C ARG A 83 11.95 -15.41 -8.08
N LEU A 84 12.10 -14.54 -7.07
CA LEU A 84 11.38 -13.28 -6.99
C LEU A 84 11.72 -12.38 -8.19
N GLY A 85 13.00 -12.26 -8.55
CA GLY A 85 13.44 -11.54 -9.74
C GLY A 85 12.88 -12.12 -11.04
N ASP A 86 12.83 -13.45 -11.16
CA ASP A 86 12.24 -14.12 -12.31
C ASP A 86 10.73 -13.85 -12.42
N ILE A 87 10.00 -13.83 -11.30
CA ILE A 87 8.57 -13.48 -11.25
C ILE A 87 8.35 -12.04 -11.77
N PHE A 88 9.20 -11.10 -11.40
CA PHE A 88 9.10 -9.72 -11.91
C PHE A 88 9.25 -9.67 -13.44
N LEU A 89 10.20 -10.40 -13.99
CA LEU A 89 10.41 -10.49 -15.45
C LEU A 89 9.23 -11.19 -16.15
N GLU A 90 8.74 -12.30 -15.60
CA GLU A 90 7.57 -13.00 -16.13
C GLU A 90 6.30 -12.12 -16.16
N LEU A 91 6.14 -11.23 -15.18
CA LEU A 91 5.06 -10.24 -15.18
C LEU A 91 5.29 -9.15 -16.24
N GLN A 92 6.52 -8.63 -16.36
CA GLN A 92 6.87 -7.66 -17.39
C GLN A 92 6.62 -8.22 -18.80
N ASP A 93 6.94 -9.50 -19.04
CA ASP A 93 6.72 -10.18 -20.32
C ASP A 93 5.23 -10.31 -20.71
N LYS A 94 4.32 -10.15 -19.71
CA LYS A 94 2.88 -10.05 -19.96
C LYS A 94 2.42 -8.66 -20.41
N ASN A 95 3.36 -7.75 -20.68
CA ASN A 95 3.11 -6.40 -21.18
C ASN A 95 2.27 -5.53 -20.23
N VAL A 96 2.43 -5.70 -18.92
CA VAL A 96 1.80 -4.86 -17.90
C VAL A 96 2.37 -3.44 -17.88
N HIS A 97 1.66 -2.48 -17.29
CA HIS A 97 2.11 -1.08 -17.22
C HIS A 97 3.27 -0.88 -16.23
N ASN A 98 3.34 -1.66 -15.16
CA ASN A 98 4.30 -1.55 -14.07
C ASN A 98 4.40 -2.88 -13.30
N ILE A 99 5.38 -2.99 -12.39
CA ILE A 99 5.45 -4.06 -11.39
C ILE A 99 5.06 -3.48 -10.04
N ASN A 100 3.96 -3.96 -9.46
CA ASN A 100 3.34 -3.45 -8.24
C ASN A 100 3.61 -4.38 -7.05
N LEU A 101 4.32 -3.89 -6.05
CA LEU A 101 4.81 -4.63 -4.89
C LEU A 101 3.92 -4.34 -3.67
N VAL A 102 2.89 -5.18 -3.46
CA VAL A 102 1.87 -4.97 -2.42
C VAL A 102 2.33 -5.53 -1.08
N THR A 103 2.46 -4.64 -0.08
CA THR A 103 2.81 -4.98 1.30
C THR A 103 4.21 -5.61 1.43
N GLY A 104 5.21 -5.06 0.73
CA GLY A 104 6.60 -5.52 0.75
C GLY A 104 7.45 -5.04 1.94
N SER A 105 6.93 -4.17 2.82
CA SER A 105 7.67 -3.42 3.86
C SER A 105 8.57 -4.25 4.79
N HIS A 106 8.28 -5.53 4.95
CA HIS A 106 9.03 -6.45 5.80
C HIS A 106 10.01 -7.36 5.03
N TYR A 107 10.16 -7.10 3.71
CA TYR A 107 11.06 -7.83 2.79
C TYR A 107 11.93 -6.88 1.95
N VAL A 108 12.09 -5.62 2.37
CA VAL A 108 12.84 -4.62 1.59
C VAL A 108 14.23 -5.10 1.15
N PRO A 109 15.06 -5.72 2.01
CA PRO A 109 16.39 -6.19 1.58
C PRO A 109 16.34 -7.21 0.44
N GLU A 110 15.44 -8.17 0.52
CA GLU A 110 15.26 -9.23 -0.46
C GLU A 110 14.65 -8.68 -1.77
N ILE A 111 13.68 -7.75 -1.66
CA ILE A 111 13.05 -7.09 -2.80
C ILE A 111 14.06 -6.22 -3.54
N ALA A 112 14.85 -5.41 -2.84
CA ALA A 112 15.88 -4.58 -3.45
C ALA A 112 16.86 -5.44 -4.26
N SER A 113 17.37 -6.54 -3.67
CA SER A 113 18.27 -7.47 -4.36
C SER A 113 17.63 -8.11 -5.60
N ALA A 114 16.32 -8.44 -5.54
CA ALA A 114 15.60 -9.00 -6.69
C ALA A 114 15.42 -7.97 -7.80
N LEU A 115 15.12 -6.70 -7.46
CA LEU A 115 14.98 -5.60 -8.43
C LEU A 115 16.31 -5.27 -9.11
N GLU A 116 17.42 -5.18 -8.37
CA GLU A 116 18.76 -4.96 -8.91
C GLU A 116 19.13 -6.05 -9.93
N ARG A 117 18.73 -7.30 -9.67
CA ARG A 117 18.95 -8.44 -10.56
C ARG A 117 18.07 -8.38 -11.80
N ALA A 118 16.77 -8.10 -11.65
CA ALA A 118 15.79 -8.15 -12.74
C ALA A 118 15.99 -7.03 -13.77
N ARG A 119 16.45 -5.84 -13.36
CA ARG A 119 16.67 -4.67 -14.24
C ARG A 119 15.47 -4.40 -15.15
N LEU A 120 14.32 -4.20 -14.51
CA LEU A 120 13.04 -3.97 -15.19
C LEU A 120 13.08 -2.74 -16.10
N THR A 121 12.30 -2.79 -17.18
CA THR A 121 12.13 -1.67 -18.13
C THR A 121 10.79 -0.93 -17.92
N VAL A 122 9.91 -1.48 -17.11
CA VAL A 122 8.66 -0.84 -16.67
C VAL A 122 8.85 -0.26 -15.27
N PRO A 123 8.09 0.79 -14.88
CA PRO A 123 8.16 1.35 -13.53
C PRO A 123 7.85 0.31 -12.45
N VAL A 124 8.48 0.46 -11.29
CA VAL A 124 8.18 -0.30 -10.08
C VAL A 124 7.32 0.55 -9.16
N VAL A 125 6.19 -0.01 -8.70
CA VAL A 125 5.27 0.59 -7.74
C VAL A 125 5.48 -0.04 -6.37
N TRP A 126 5.75 0.79 -5.36
CA TRP A 126 5.78 0.39 -3.96
C TRP A 126 4.43 0.69 -3.31
N ASN A 127 3.57 -0.34 -3.21
CA ASN A 127 2.23 -0.25 -2.66
C ASN A 127 2.24 -0.69 -1.19
N SER A 128 2.18 0.26 -0.29
CA SER A 128 2.35 0.00 1.13
C SER A 128 1.27 0.64 2.00
N SER A 129 1.20 0.19 3.23
CA SER A 129 0.33 0.79 4.24
C SER A 129 0.82 2.16 4.76
N GLY A 130 1.91 2.70 4.22
CA GLY A 130 2.58 3.88 4.75
C GLY A 130 3.37 3.63 6.05
N TYR A 131 3.27 2.45 6.65
CA TYR A 131 4.00 2.10 7.88
C TYR A 131 5.37 1.49 7.52
N ASP A 132 6.22 2.32 6.90
CA ASP A 132 7.53 1.97 6.38
C ASP A 132 8.65 2.62 7.18
N SER A 133 9.78 1.91 7.31
CA SER A 133 11.02 2.47 7.88
C SER A 133 11.71 3.35 6.85
N VAL A 134 12.03 4.60 7.22
CA VAL A 134 12.80 5.52 6.38
C VAL A 134 14.14 4.89 5.97
N GLU A 135 14.83 4.21 6.90
CA GLU A 135 16.09 3.51 6.61
C GLU A 135 15.91 2.46 5.51
N MET A 136 14.82 1.70 5.58
CA MET A 136 14.53 0.68 4.57
C MET A 136 14.09 1.31 3.24
N LEU A 137 13.32 2.40 3.25
CA LEU A 137 12.96 3.14 2.04
C LEU A 137 14.20 3.67 1.32
N CYS A 138 15.22 4.16 2.03
CA CYS A 138 16.49 4.58 1.42
C CYS A 138 17.18 3.47 0.61
N ARG A 139 16.92 2.18 0.88
CA ARG A 139 17.44 1.06 0.10
C ARG A 139 16.68 0.83 -1.22
N LEU A 140 15.53 1.46 -1.38
CA LEU A 140 14.71 1.42 -2.60
C LEU A 140 14.95 2.62 -3.51
N ASP A 141 15.77 3.59 -3.09
CA ASP A 141 16.11 4.78 -3.86
C ASP A 141 16.75 4.40 -5.20
N GLY A 142 16.17 4.89 -6.29
CA GLY A 142 16.57 4.53 -7.67
C GLY A 142 16.00 3.19 -8.19
N LEU A 143 15.46 2.32 -7.32
CA LEU A 143 14.84 1.04 -7.70
C LEU A 143 13.32 1.16 -7.88
N VAL A 144 12.68 2.07 -7.16
CA VAL A 144 11.24 2.33 -7.18
C VAL A 144 11.00 3.70 -7.81
N GLN A 145 10.07 3.79 -8.76
CA GLN A 145 9.69 5.02 -9.44
C GLN A 145 8.36 5.57 -8.94
N ILE A 146 7.48 4.73 -8.44
CA ILE A 146 6.14 5.11 -7.99
C ILE A 146 5.96 4.63 -6.55
N TYR A 147 5.68 5.54 -5.65
CA TYR A 147 5.27 5.22 -4.30
C TYR A 147 3.77 5.39 -4.16
N MET A 148 3.09 4.36 -3.66
CA MET A 148 1.64 4.35 -3.44
C MET A 148 1.33 4.00 -1.98
N PRO A 149 1.65 4.91 -1.04
CA PRO A 149 1.39 4.70 0.39
C PRO A 149 -0.05 5.00 0.76
N ASP A 150 -0.61 4.22 1.67
CA ASP A 150 -1.80 4.66 2.39
C ASP A 150 -1.43 5.65 3.51
N LEU A 151 -2.17 6.73 3.66
CA LEU A 151 -2.19 7.57 4.86
C LEU A 151 -3.51 7.33 5.60
N LYS A 152 -3.50 6.32 6.48
CA LYS A 152 -4.72 5.80 7.11
C LYS A 152 -5.25 6.68 8.24
N TYR A 153 -4.34 7.19 9.08
CA TYR A 153 -4.66 7.91 10.31
C TYR A 153 -3.69 9.05 10.59
N LEU A 154 -4.21 10.13 11.18
CA LEU A 154 -3.42 11.17 11.83
C LEU A 154 -3.67 11.25 13.35
N SER A 155 -4.53 10.39 13.88
CA SER A 155 -4.76 10.21 15.32
C SER A 155 -4.06 8.95 15.83
N ALA A 156 -3.22 9.08 16.85
CA ALA A 156 -2.55 7.95 17.51
C ALA A 156 -3.56 6.98 18.14
N ASP A 157 -4.66 7.49 18.70
CA ASP A 157 -5.71 6.68 19.31
C ASP A 157 -6.46 5.87 18.26
N THR A 158 -6.82 6.48 17.13
CA THR A 158 -7.44 5.79 15.98
C THR A 158 -6.51 4.71 15.42
N ALA A 159 -5.24 5.03 15.24
CA ALA A 159 -4.22 4.09 14.76
C ALA A 159 -4.00 2.92 15.73
N LYS A 160 -3.98 3.19 17.04
CA LYS A 160 -3.92 2.16 18.09
C LYS A 160 -5.16 1.28 18.06
N ARG A 161 -6.34 1.90 17.96
CA ARG A 161 -7.64 1.21 17.99
C ARG A 161 -7.78 0.24 16.82
N TYR A 162 -7.50 0.68 15.59
CA TYR A 162 -7.79 -0.12 14.39
C TYR A 162 -6.59 -0.86 13.81
N SER A 163 -5.34 -0.49 14.15
CA SER A 163 -4.15 -1.13 13.58
C SER A 163 -3.08 -1.51 14.62
N ALA A 164 -3.36 -1.34 15.91
CA ALA A 164 -2.41 -1.58 17.01
C ALA A 164 -1.03 -0.90 16.80
N ALA A 165 -1.03 0.31 16.26
CA ALA A 165 0.15 1.10 15.90
C ALA A 165 -0.03 2.58 16.29
N PRO A 166 0.09 2.94 17.58
CA PRO A 166 -0.12 4.32 18.02
C PRO A 166 0.88 5.32 17.42
N ASP A 167 2.03 4.85 16.97
CA ASP A 167 3.10 5.60 16.30
C ASP A 167 2.89 5.77 14.78
N TYR A 168 1.83 5.17 14.22
CA TYR A 168 1.55 5.21 12.79
C TYR A 168 1.55 6.61 12.18
N PRO A 169 0.92 7.65 12.78
CA PRO A 169 0.88 8.97 12.17
C PRO A 169 2.27 9.57 11.91
N ASP A 170 3.17 9.44 12.87
CA ASP A 170 4.51 10.00 12.73
C ASP A 170 5.38 9.19 11.79
N VAL A 171 5.26 7.86 11.85
CA VAL A 171 5.95 6.94 10.92
C VAL A 171 5.50 7.17 9.49
N ALA A 172 4.18 7.24 9.23
CA ALA A 172 3.64 7.42 7.89
C ALA A 172 4.01 8.77 7.29
N LYS A 173 3.96 9.85 8.08
CA LYS A 173 4.41 11.19 7.64
C LYS A 173 5.88 11.18 7.23
N ALA A 174 6.75 10.58 8.05
CA ALA A 174 8.18 10.49 7.74
C ALA A 174 8.46 9.61 6.50
N ALA A 175 7.74 8.50 6.37
CA ALA A 175 7.85 7.61 5.22
C ALA A 175 7.43 8.30 3.92
N ILE A 176 6.27 8.98 3.91
CA ILE A 176 5.77 9.69 2.73
C ILE A 176 6.70 10.85 2.33
N ALA A 177 7.24 11.58 3.31
CA ALA A 177 8.23 12.63 3.05
C ALA A 177 9.50 12.06 2.37
N GLU A 178 9.98 10.90 2.84
CA GLU A 178 11.12 10.22 2.21
C GLU A 178 10.78 9.71 0.80
N MET A 179 9.61 9.11 0.61
CA MET A 179 9.13 8.68 -0.71
C MET A 179 9.11 9.86 -1.69
N TYR A 180 8.55 11.01 -1.28
CA TYR A 180 8.54 12.22 -2.09
C TYR A 180 9.95 12.77 -2.36
N ARG A 181 10.85 12.72 -1.38
CA ARG A 181 12.26 13.11 -1.57
C ARG A 181 12.93 12.31 -2.69
N GLN A 182 12.61 11.01 -2.80
CA GLN A 182 13.24 10.11 -3.78
C GLN A 182 12.73 10.36 -5.21
N VAL A 183 11.43 10.54 -5.39
CA VAL A 183 10.81 10.58 -6.74
C VAL A 183 10.29 11.95 -7.17
N GLY A 184 10.15 12.89 -6.24
CA GLY A 184 9.69 14.25 -6.52
C GLY A 184 8.23 14.31 -7.00
N LYS A 185 7.93 15.32 -7.83
CA LYS A 185 6.62 15.53 -8.44
C LYS A 185 6.22 14.37 -9.33
N PHE A 186 4.92 14.09 -9.40
CA PHE A 186 4.41 13.05 -10.26
C PHE A 186 4.58 13.39 -11.75
N VAL A 187 4.81 12.36 -12.55
CA VAL A 187 4.93 12.45 -14.00
C VAL A 187 4.02 11.40 -14.65
N LEU A 188 3.10 11.86 -15.48
CA LEU A 188 2.25 11.01 -16.31
C LEU A 188 2.85 10.92 -17.73
N ASP A 189 2.60 9.83 -18.43
CA ASP A 189 2.89 9.72 -19.86
C ASP A 189 1.71 10.21 -20.74
N GLY A 190 1.83 10.07 -22.05
CA GLY A 190 0.79 10.51 -23.00
C GLY A 190 -0.53 9.74 -22.94
N ASP A 191 -0.56 8.63 -22.21
CA ASP A 191 -1.74 7.78 -21.97
C ASP A 191 -2.25 7.92 -20.52
N ASP A 192 -1.86 8.99 -19.81
CA ASP A 192 -2.16 9.28 -18.40
C ASP A 192 -1.70 8.20 -17.41
N MET A 193 -0.72 7.40 -17.79
CA MET A 193 -0.13 6.40 -16.91
C MET A 193 0.98 7.02 -16.05
N LEU A 194 0.98 6.73 -14.75
CA LEU A 194 1.98 7.23 -13.82
C LEU A 194 3.34 6.57 -14.10
N LYS A 195 4.35 7.40 -14.33
CA LYS A 195 5.75 6.97 -14.60
C LYS A 195 6.64 7.15 -13.39
N SER A 196 6.43 8.19 -12.63
CA SER A 196 7.11 8.44 -11.36
C SER A 196 6.28 9.36 -10.47
N GLY A 197 6.53 9.33 -9.17
CA GLY A 197 5.87 10.19 -8.21
C GLY A 197 5.24 9.45 -7.03
N VAL A 198 4.52 10.20 -6.21
CA VAL A 198 3.79 9.66 -5.05
C VAL A 198 2.30 9.79 -5.29
N LEU A 199 1.57 8.69 -5.12
CA LEU A 199 0.12 8.63 -5.06
C LEU A 199 -0.31 8.25 -3.63
N ILE A 200 -0.72 9.23 -2.83
CA ILE A 200 -1.16 9.00 -1.44
C ILE A 200 -2.60 8.52 -1.47
N ARG A 201 -2.91 7.41 -0.78
CA ARG A 201 -4.26 6.88 -0.69
C ARG A 201 -4.83 7.04 0.71
N HIS A 202 -6.10 7.36 0.81
CA HIS A 202 -6.84 7.41 2.06
C HIS A 202 -8.17 6.69 1.94
N LEU A 203 -8.37 5.64 2.76
CA LEU A 203 -9.63 4.93 2.87
C LEU A 203 -10.50 5.63 3.92
N ILE A 204 -11.65 6.14 3.51
CA ILE A 204 -12.67 6.66 4.42
C ILE A 204 -13.17 5.50 5.28
N LEU A 205 -13.20 5.70 6.59
CA LEU A 205 -13.84 4.78 7.51
C LEU A 205 -15.16 5.37 8.02
N PRO A 206 -16.24 4.56 8.14
CA PRO A 206 -17.50 5.06 8.68
C PRO A 206 -17.30 5.69 10.07
N GLU A 207 -18.06 6.74 10.38
CA GLU A 207 -18.01 7.48 11.65
C GLU A 207 -16.62 8.05 12.03
N ASN A 208 -15.69 8.17 11.06
CA ASN A 208 -14.34 8.70 11.29
C ASN A 208 -14.05 9.96 10.43
N GLU A 209 -15.05 10.81 10.19
CA GLU A 209 -14.95 12.01 9.35
C GLU A 209 -13.78 12.92 9.74
N GLU A 210 -13.58 13.16 11.05
CA GLU A 210 -12.51 14.04 11.55
C GLU A 210 -11.10 13.52 11.16
N ASN A 211 -10.91 12.20 11.17
CA ASN A 211 -9.64 11.63 10.72
C ASN A 211 -9.42 11.86 9.23
N SER A 212 -10.45 11.67 8.40
CA SER A 212 -10.38 11.91 6.96
C SER A 212 -10.12 13.39 6.65
N ARG A 213 -10.80 14.30 7.33
CA ARG A 213 -10.53 15.74 7.21
C ARG A 213 -9.11 16.10 7.61
N ALA A 214 -8.59 15.51 8.69
CA ALA A 214 -7.21 15.74 9.10
C ALA A 214 -6.20 15.25 8.05
N VAL A 215 -6.44 14.08 7.43
CA VAL A 215 -5.59 13.54 6.36
C VAL A 215 -5.62 14.43 5.13
N ILE A 216 -6.81 14.83 4.65
CA ILE A 216 -6.97 15.72 3.50
C ILE A 216 -6.22 17.03 3.73
N ARG A 217 -6.42 17.67 4.88
CA ARG A 217 -5.73 18.92 5.25
C ARG A 217 -4.21 18.73 5.28
N TYR A 218 -3.72 17.65 5.89
CA TYR A 218 -2.29 17.38 5.95
C TYR A 218 -1.67 17.26 4.55
N VAL A 219 -2.33 16.54 3.63
CA VAL A 219 -1.84 16.40 2.26
C VAL A 219 -1.81 17.76 1.55
N ALA A 220 -2.88 18.54 1.65
CA ALA A 220 -2.94 19.87 1.05
C ALA A 220 -1.87 20.84 1.57
N GLU A 221 -1.59 20.82 2.87
CA GLU A 221 -0.60 21.70 3.51
C GLU A 221 0.86 21.29 3.21
N HIS A 222 1.15 20.00 3.08
CA HIS A 222 2.53 19.50 2.95
C HIS A 222 2.92 19.16 1.50
N PHE A 223 1.94 18.93 0.63
CA PHE A 223 2.15 18.58 -0.78
C PHE A 223 1.27 19.43 -1.70
N PRO A 224 1.46 20.77 -1.73
CA PRO A 224 0.59 21.67 -2.48
C PRO A 224 0.73 21.50 -4.00
N GLY A 225 -0.34 21.84 -4.71
CA GLY A 225 -0.39 21.87 -6.16
C GLY A 225 -0.19 20.49 -6.80
N ASP A 226 0.71 20.40 -7.78
CA ASP A 226 1.04 19.22 -8.55
C ASP A 226 2.15 18.35 -7.92
N SER A 227 2.30 18.40 -6.60
CA SER A 227 3.37 17.66 -5.90
C SER A 227 3.12 16.16 -5.89
N VAL A 228 1.91 15.75 -5.53
CA VAL A 228 1.50 14.35 -5.42
C VAL A 228 0.11 14.13 -6.02
N LEU A 229 -0.21 12.88 -6.33
CA LEU A 229 -1.60 12.47 -6.55
C LEU A 229 -2.22 12.05 -5.21
N PHE A 230 -3.51 12.33 -5.03
CA PHE A 230 -4.25 11.90 -3.85
C PHE A 230 -5.48 11.07 -4.25
N SER A 231 -5.65 9.89 -3.67
CA SER A 231 -6.81 9.02 -3.90
C SER A 231 -7.65 8.90 -2.64
N LEU A 232 -8.87 9.45 -2.70
CA LEU A 232 -9.87 9.35 -1.64
C LEU A 232 -10.76 8.15 -1.92
N MET A 233 -10.60 7.07 -1.15
CA MET A 233 -11.26 5.79 -1.39
C MET A 233 -12.49 5.64 -0.51
N CYS A 234 -13.64 5.28 -1.11
CA CYS A 234 -14.92 5.03 -0.46
C CYS A 234 -15.29 3.54 -0.39
N GLN A 235 -14.38 2.65 -0.78
CA GLN A 235 -14.59 1.20 -0.94
C GLN A 235 -14.57 0.39 0.37
N PHE A 236 -14.80 1.01 1.52
CA PHE A 236 -14.81 0.28 2.78
C PHE A 236 -16.00 -0.69 2.85
N THR A 237 -15.70 -1.96 3.16
CA THR A 237 -16.69 -3.00 3.49
C THR A 237 -16.42 -3.56 4.88
N PRO A 238 -17.46 -3.88 5.67
CA PRO A 238 -17.29 -4.55 6.96
C PRO A 238 -16.59 -5.90 6.79
N MET A 239 -15.56 -6.13 7.60
CA MET A 239 -14.78 -7.38 7.57
C MET A 239 -15.04 -8.21 8.84
N PRO A 240 -14.85 -9.54 8.84
CA PRO A 240 -15.11 -10.38 10.01
C PRO A 240 -14.42 -9.93 11.30
N ASN A 241 -13.29 -9.22 11.19
CA ASN A 241 -12.56 -8.72 12.36
C ASN A 241 -13.08 -7.39 12.90
N THR A 242 -14.04 -6.76 12.22
CA THR A 242 -14.66 -5.50 12.66
C THR A 242 -15.85 -5.70 13.61
N GLU A 243 -16.28 -6.92 13.90
CA GLU A 243 -17.41 -7.23 14.77
C GLU A 243 -17.39 -6.54 16.14
N ARG A 244 -16.19 -6.25 16.67
CA ARG A 244 -15.98 -5.56 17.97
C ARG A 244 -16.01 -4.04 17.86
N PHE A 245 -16.25 -3.50 16.67
CA PHE A 245 -16.24 -2.09 16.34
C PHE A 245 -17.58 -1.72 15.70
N PRO A 246 -18.60 -1.34 16.51
CA PRO A 246 -19.94 -1.04 16.00
C PRO A 246 -19.93 -0.01 14.87
N GLU A 247 -19.04 0.98 14.96
CA GLU A 247 -18.85 2.03 13.95
C GLU A 247 -18.32 1.50 12.60
N LEU A 248 -17.79 0.28 12.55
CA LEU A 248 -17.27 -0.35 11.32
C LEU A 248 -18.18 -1.48 10.80
N GLN A 249 -19.47 -1.49 11.18
CA GLN A 249 -20.41 -2.54 10.75
C GLN A 249 -21.25 -2.14 9.54
N HIS A 250 -20.98 -0.99 8.93
CA HIS A 250 -21.67 -0.50 7.73
C HIS A 250 -20.67 0.15 6.77
N THR A 251 -21.06 0.31 5.52
CA THR A 251 -20.28 1.03 4.51
C THR A 251 -20.30 2.54 4.77
N VAL A 252 -19.47 3.28 4.08
CA VAL A 252 -19.47 4.76 4.09
C VAL A 252 -20.76 5.26 3.45
N SER A 253 -21.44 6.23 4.06
CA SER A 253 -22.63 6.82 3.46
C SER A 253 -22.27 7.79 2.33
N ALA A 254 -23.18 7.95 1.36
CA ALA A 254 -23.01 8.89 0.26
C ALA A 254 -22.80 10.32 0.78
N GLU A 255 -23.58 10.74 1.78
CA GLU A 255 -23.48 12.08 2.37
C GLU A 255 -22.12 12.34 3.02
N LEU A 256 -21.50 11.32 3.62
CA LEU A 256 -20.14 11.44 4.19
C LEU A 256 -19.10 11.54 3.06
N ASN A 257 -19.24 10.73 2.03
CA ASN A 257 -18.36 10.77 0.87
C ASN A 257 -18.41 12.15 0.20
N ASP A 258 -19.61 12.65 -0.11
CA ASP A 258 -19.82 13.95 -0.74
C ASP A 258 -19.18 15.09 0.06
N ARG A 259 -19.43 15.14 1.39
CA ARG A 259 -18.81 16.16 2.26
C ARG A 259 -17.28 16.10 2.26
N LEU A 260 -16.69 14.91 2.15
CA LEU A 260 -15.23 14.77 2.11
C LEU A 260 -14.65 15.12 0.73
N CYS A 261 -15.36 14.81 -0.35
CA CYS A 261 -15.00 15.27 -1.70
C CYS A 261 -15.04 16.80 -1.80
N ASP A 262 -16.12 17.44 -1.30
CA ASP A 262 -16.23 18.89 -1.23
C ASP A 262 -15.08 19.50 -0.42
N TYR A 263 -14.79 18.91 0.75
CA TYR A 263 -13.71 19.38 1.61
C TYR A 263 -12.33 19.20 0.96
N MET A 264 -12.12 18.14 0.20
CA MET A 264 -10.88 17.92 -0.57
C MET A 264 -10.69 19.05 -1.60
N ALA A 265 -11.75 19.43 -2.32
CA ALA A 265 -11.74 20.55 -3.27
C ALA A 265 -11.52 21.89 -2.58
N GLU A 266 -12.18 22.15 -1.43
CA GLU A 266 -11.97 23.36 -0.61
C GLU A 266 -10.54 23.51 -0.12
N CYS A 267 -9.85 22.38 0.18
CA CYS A 267 -8.44 22.37 0.55
C CYS A 267 -7.47 22.57 -0.64
N GLY A 268 -7.99 22.62 -1.88
CA GLY A 268 -7.18 22.87 -3.08
C GLY A 268 -6.42 21.64 -3.60
N ILE A 269 -6.89 20.43 -3.30
CA ILE A 269 -6.35 19.19 -3.91
C ILE A 269 -7.01 19.02 -5.28
N GLU A 270 -6.26 19.29 -6.35
CA GLU A 270 -6.74 19.27 -7.74
C GLU A 270 -6.37 17.99 -8.50
N TYR A 271 -5.35 17.29 -8.04
CA TYR A 271 -4.79 16.12 -8.74
C TYR A 271 -5.02 14.84 -7.96
N GLY A 272 -5.82 13.94 -8.50
CA GLY A 272 -6.06 12.65 -7.86
C GLY A 272 -7.36 11.97 -8.29
N PHE A 273 -7.87 11.14 -7.41
CA PHE A 273 -9.02 10.28 -7.65
C PHE A 273 -9.94 10.29 -6.45
N TRP A 274 -11.22 10.08 -6.70
CA TRP A 274 -12.21 9.77 -5.67
C TRP A 274 -13.09 8.62 -6.15
N GLN A 275 -13.67 7.90 -5.21
CA GLN A 275 -14.55 6.78 -5.51
C GLN A 275 -15.99 7.11 -5.12
N GLU A 276 -16.93 6.59 -5.89
CA GLU A 276 -18.34 6.61 -5.55
C GLU A 276 -18.69 5.52 -4.51
N PRO A 277 -19.76 5.66 -3.72
CA PRO A 277 -20.12 4.71 -2.67
C PRO A 277 -20.37 3.26 -3.15
N ASP A 278 -20.78 3.06 -4.39
CA ASP A 278 -20.99 1.75 -5.02
C ASP A 278 -19.69 1.03 -5.37
N SER A 279 -18.53 1.67 -5.19
CA SER A 279 -17.20 1.01 -5.22
C SER A 279 -16.96 0.04 -4.06
N ALA A 280 -17.83 0.04 -3.03
CA ALA A 280 -17.72 -0.82 -1.86
C ALA A 280 -18.14 -2.26 -2.17
N THR A 281 -17.34 -2.98 -2.97
CA THR A 281 -17.54 -4.37 -3.36
C THR A 281 -16.30 -5.22 -3.06
N ASP A 282 -16.47 -6.54 -2.99
CA ASP A 282 -15.35 -7.48 -2.82
C ASP A 282 -14.69 -7.88 -4.15
N GLU A 283 -15.20 -7.38 -5.29
CA GLU A 283 -14.73 -7.75 -6.63
C GLU A 283 -13.29 -7.34 -6.92
N MET A 284 -12.77 -6.35 -6.19
CA MET A 284 -11.38 -5.89 -6.32
C MET A 284 -10.37 -6.75 -5.55
N ILE A 285 -10.85 -7.69 -4.70
CA ILE A 285 -9.98 -8.59 -3.93
C ILE A 285 -9.69 -9.82 -4.80
N PRO A 286 -8.44 -10.06 -5.21
CA PRO A 286 -8.13 -11.23 -6.01
C PRO A 286 -8.12 -12.51 -5.17
N ASP A 287 -8.37 -13.64 -5.80
CA ASP A 287 -8.15 -14.95 -5.17
C ASP A 287 -6.67 -15.15 -4.88
N PHE A 288 -6.34 -15.48 -3.63
CA PHE A 288 -4.96 -15.77 -3.22
C PHE A 288 -4.65 -17.26 -3.36
N ASP A 289 -4.53 -17.71 -4.59
CA ASP A 289 -4.45 -19.11 -5.04
C ASP A 289 -3.05 -19.56 -5.47
N LEU A 290 -2.01 -18.78 -5.15
CA LEU A 290 -0.61 -18.99 -5.54
C LEU A 290 -0.35 -18.87 -7.05
N THR A 291 -1.27 -18.28 -7.82
CA THR A 291 -1.06 -18.03 -9.27
C THR A 291 0.25 -17.26 -9.49
N GLY A 292 1.08 -17.72 -10.43
CA GLY A 292 2.32 -17.07 -10.87
C GLY A 292 3.54 -17.27 -9.95
N ILE A 293 3.50 -18.23 -9.01
CA ILE A 293 4.58 -18.45 -8.01
C ILE A 293 5.34 -19.75 -8.26
#